data_4240fd87a2209643ef747116d54409da
#
_entry.id   4240fd87a2209643ef747116d54409da
#
_cell.length_a   1.000
_cell.length_b   1.000
_cell.length_c   1.000
_cell.angle_alpha   90.00
_cell.angle_beta   90.00
_cell.angle_gamma   90.00
#
_symmetry.space_group_name_H-M   'P 1'
#
loop_
_entity.id
_entity.type
_entity.pdbx_description
1 polymer ?
#
loop_
_entity_poly.entity_id
_entity_poly.type
_entity_poly.pdbx_seq_one_letter_code
_entity_poly.pdbx_strand_id
1 'polypeptide(L)'
;MFTIQVQNASKRFHHEWIFKNLDLELSTGDTIAITGGNGSGKSTLLKCLSGAIPLTSGAIQYQSGATQISEEQWFRSLALATPYLELPEEFTLSEVLSFHFQFKKPLQKRSTGEILEILGLEKHKSKAISQFSSGMKQRVKLALAIFSEVPLLLLDEPTTNLDKQGVTWYLDLIQQFTPNRIVVICSNDPREYDFCEKKIALEDFK
;
A
#
# COMPACT_ATOMS: atom_id res chain seq x y z
N MET A 1 12.74 15.36 -0.70
CA MET A 1 12.20 14.60 -1.84
C MET A 1 12.55 13.15 -1.61
N PHE A 2 11.59 12.23 -1.70
CA PHE A 2 11.81 10.79 -1.58
C PHE A 2 11.75 10.18 -2.98
N THR A 3 12.63 9.24 -3.28
CA THR A 3 12.69 8.58 -4.60
C THR A 3 12.89 7.08 -4.46
N ILE A 4 12.36 6.35 -5.42
CA ILE A 4 12.56 4.91 -5.59
C ILE A 4 13.14 4.71 -6.99
N GLN A 5 14.26 4.01 -7.06
CA GLN A 5 14.85 3.55 -8.32
C GLN A 5 14.85 2.03 -8.36
N VAL A 6 14.27 1.49 -9.41
CA VAL A 6 14.23 0.07 -9.73
C VAL A 6 15.05 -0.13 -11.01
N GLN A 7 16.08 -0.95 -10.98
CA GLN A 7 17.03 -1.13 -12.08
C GLN A 7 17.13 -2.60 -12.47
N ASN A 8 16.77 -2.92 -13.70
CA ASN A 8 16.82 -4.27 -14.29
C ASN A 8 16.20 -5.34 -13.36
N ALA A 9 15.14 -4.96 -12.63
CA ALA A 9 14.54 -5.82 -11.63
C ALA A 9 13.86 -7.03 -12.27
N SER A 10 14.22 -8.21 -11.78
CA SER A 10 13.63 -9.45 -12.24
C SER A 10 13.30 -10.36 -11.05
N LYS A 11 12.18 -11.07 -11.13
CA LYS A 11 11.74 -12.02 -10.11
C LYS A 11 11.33 -13.34 -10.73
N ARG A 12 11.85 -14.42 -10.14
CA ARG A 12 11.55 -15.80 -10.52
C ARG A 12 11.23 -16.63 -9.27
N PHE A 13 10.26 -17.52 -9.39
CA PHE A 13 10.06 -18.60 -8.44
C PHE A 13 10.33 -19.93 -9.14
N HIS A 14 11.24 -20.73 -8.59
CA HIS A 14 11.72 -21.96 -9.23
C HIS A 14 12.16 -21.71 -10.67
N HIS A 15 11.39 -22.15 -11.64
CA HIS A 15 11.68 -22.01 -13.09
C HIS A 15 10.79 -20.99 -13.79
N GLU A 16 9.82 -20.41 -13.10
CA GLU A 16 8.86 -19.47 -13.66
C GLU A 16 9.25 -18.04 -13.40
N TRP A 17 9.43 -17.26 -14.46
CA TRP A 17 9.64 -15.81 -14.37
C TRP A 17 8.30 -15.10 -14.12
N ILE A 18 8.29 -14.28 -13.11
CA ILE A 18 7.14 -13.44 -12.76
C ILE A 18 7.23 -12.11 -13.54
N PHE A 19 8.41 -11.50 -13.54
CA PHE A 19 8.74 -10.36 -14.39
C PHE A 19 10.26 -10.31 -14.61
N LYS A 20 10.70 -9.64 -15.71
CA LYS A 20 12.10 -9.48 -16.10
C LYS A 20 12.40 -8.05 -16.51
N ASN A 21 13.62 -7.59 -16.19
CA ASN A 21 14.21 -6.35 -16.68
C ASN A 21 13.28 -5.13 -16.50
N LEU A 22 12.61 -5.05 -15.38
CA LEU A 22 11.74 -3.92 -15.06
C LEU A 22 12.60 -2.77 -14.54
N ASP A 23 12.50 -1.63 -15.23
CA ASP A 23 13.08 -0.36 -14.82
C ASP A 23 11.96 0.61 -14.44
N LEU A 24 12.09 1.28 -13.30
CA LEU A 24 11.09 2.21 -12.81
C LEU A 24 11.76 3.27 -11.94
N GLU A 25 11.39 4.51 -12.15
CA GLU A 25 11.77 5.63 -11.28
C GLU A 25 10.51 6.37 -10.79
N LEU A 26 10.41 6.53 -9.48
CA LEU A 26 9.31 7.22 -8.81
C LEU A 26 9.84 8.27 -7.84
N SER A 27 9.18 9.39 -7.79
CA SER A 27 9.49 10.53 -6.91
C SER A 27 8.25 10.96 -6.12
N THR A 28 8.48 11.66 -5.02
CA THR A 28 7.41 12.25 -4.19
C THR A 28 6.36 12.95 -5.06
N GLY A 29 5.11 12.55 -4.92
CA GLY A 29 3.96 13.03 -5.70
C GLY A 29 3.54 12.11 -6.85
N ASP A 30 4.40 11.18 -7.26
CA ASP A 30 4.06 10.23 -8.34
C ASP A 30 2.95 9.25 -7.89
N THR A 31 2.01 9.03 -8.79
CA THR A 31 0.99 7.99 -8.67
C THR A 31 1.11 7.01 -9.84
N ILE A 32 1.23 5.72 -9.54
CA ILE A 32 1.40 4.69 -10.56
C ILE A 32 0.48 3.50 -10.34
N ALA A 33 -0.15 3.06 -11.42
CA ALA A 33 -0.89 1.81 -11.46
C ALA A 33 -0.05 0.69 -12.10
N ILE A 34 0.04 -0.44 -11.42
CA ILE A 34 0.59 -1.69 -11.93
C ILE A 34 -0.60 -2.57 -12.28
N THR A 35 -0.83 -2.76 -13.58
CA THR A 35 -1.97 -3.50 -14.12
C THR A 35 -1.54 -4.87 -14.63
N GLY A 36 -2.51 -5.73 -14.91
CA GLY A 36 -2.29 -7.09 -15.43
C GLY A 36 -3.29 -8.10 -14.87
N GLY A 37 -3.49 -9.20 -15.54
CA GLY A 37 -4.44 -10.25 -15.15
C GLY A 37 -4.19 -10.82 -13.75
N ASN A 38 -5.16 -11.57 -13.22
CA ASN A 38 -4.95 -12.30 -11.97
C ASN A 38 -3.80 -13.30 -12.15
N GLY A 39 -2.89 -13.36 -11.18
CA GLY A 39 -1.69 -14.20 -11.30
C GLY A 39 -0.57 -13.59 -12.14
N SER A 40 -0.70 -12.36 -12.69
CA SER A 40 0.36 -11.73 -13.49
C SER A 40 1.62 -11.41 -12.69
N GLY A 41 1.53 -11.34 -11.35
CA GLY A 41 2.67 -11.06 -10.47
C GLY A 41 2.65 -9.67 -9.83
N LYS A 42 1.56 -8.89 -9.94
CA LYS A 42 1.43 -7.55 -9.35
C LYS A 42 1.75 -7.53 -7.86
N SER A 43 1.11 -8.39 -7.09
CA SER A 43 1.38 -8.52 -5.65
C SER A 43 2.82 -8.96 -5.35
N THR A 44 3.44 -9.72 -6.25
CA THR A 44 4.86 -10.10 -6.14
C THR A 44 5.77 -8.90 -6.32
N LEU A 45 5.51 -8.06 -7.32
CA LEU A 45 6.25 -6.82 -7.53
C LEU A 45 6.09 -5.88 -6.32
N LEU A 46 4.87 -5.73 -5.80
CA LEU A 46 4.61 -4.93 -4.60
C LEU A 46 5.40 -5.43 -3.38
N LYS A 47 5.47 -6.77 -3.19
CA LYS A 47 6.29 -7.39 -2.14
C LYS A 47 7.79 -7.15 -2.35
N CYS A 48 8.29 -7.14 -3.60
CA CYS A 48 9.68 -6.76 -3.88
C CYS A 48 9.92 -5.29 -3.56
N LEU A 49 9.02 -4.39 -3.99
CA LEU A 49 9.09 -2.96 -3.68
C LEU A 49 9.06 -2.70 -2.16
N SER A 50 8.33 -3.47 -1.39
CA SER A 50 8.28 -3.32 0.07
C SER A 50 9.48 -3.93 0.81
N GLY A 51 10.34 -4.67 0.11
CA GLY A 51 11.43 -5.44 0.73
C GLY A 51 10.98 -6.73 1.41
N ALA A 52 9.69 -7.11 1.31
CA ALA A 52 9.18 -8.33 1.93
C ALA A 52 9.71 -9.61 1.27
N ILE A 53 10.07 -9.53 -0.02
CA ILE A 53 10.76 -10.60 -0.74
C ILE A 53 11.89 -10.03 -1.60
N PRO A 54 13.06 -10.70 -1.69
CA PRO A 54 14.17 -10.23 -2.51
C PRO A 54 13.88 -10.41 -4.00
N LEU A 55 14.49 -9.58 -4.83
CA LEU A 55 14.59 -9.79 -6.27
C LEU A 55 15.43 -11.04 -6.58
N THR A 56 15.27 -11.59 -7.78
CA THR A 56 16.19 -12.61 -8.32
C THR A 56 17.43 -11.95 -8.94
N SER A 57 17.26 -10.80 -9.60
CA SER A 57 18.34 -9.96 -10.13
C SER A 57 17.87 -8.51 -10.25
N GLY A 58 18.81 -7.60 -10.45
CA GLY A 58 18.57 -6.15 -10.45
C GLY A 58 18.64 -5.56 -9.06
N ALA A 59 18.20 -4.32 -8.91
CA ALA A 59 18.26 -3.59 -7.65
C ALA A 59 17.03 -2.69 -7.46
N ILE A 60 16.67 -2.47 -6.20
CA ILE A 60 15.73 -1.43 -5.76
C ILE A 60 16.49 -0.54 -4.78
N GLN A 61 16.38 0.76 -4.93
CA GLN A 61 17.01 1.74 -4.04
C GLN A 61 16.01 2.79 -3.60
N TYR A 62 16.02 3.09 -2.30
CA TYR A 62 15.27 4.17 -1.70
C TYR A 62 16.21 5.30 -1.31
N GLN A 63 15.82 6.53 -1.64
CA GLN A 63 16.58 7.72 -1.26
C GLN A 63 15.67 8.77 -0.61
N SER A 64 16.18 9.43 0.41
CA SER A 64 15.55 10.62 1.02
C SER A 64 16.52 11.80 0.92
N GLY A 65 16.23 12.72 0.00
CA GLY A 65 17.18 13.74 -0.41
C GLY A 65 18.46 13.12 -1.00
N ALA A 66 19.61 13.41 -0.42
CA ALA A 66 20.90 12.83 -0.83
C ALA A 66 21.24 11.51 -0.10
N THR A 67 20.41 11.06 0.82
CA THR A 67 20.71 9.90 1.66
C THR A 67 20.02 8.65 1.15
N GLN A 68 20.80 7.61 0.86
CA GLN A 68 20.28 6.29 0.55
C GLN A 68 19.78 5.61 1.83
N ILE A 69 18.58 4.99 1.77
CA ILE A 69 17.99 4.26 2.88
C ILE A 69 18.35 2.78 2.73
N SER A 70 18.93 2.18 3.77
CA SER A 70 19.24 0.75 3.76
C SER A 70 17.97 -0.10 3.72
N GLU A 71 18.04 -1.30 3.11
CA GLU A 71 16.90 -2.22 3.00
C GLU A 71 16.26 -2.54 4.35
N GLU A 72 17.08 -2.70 5.39
CA GLU A 72 16.64 -2.94 6.76
C GLU A 72 15.77 -1.81 7.34
N GLN A 73 15.80 -0.62 6.74
CA GLN A 73 15.04 0.55 7.18
C GLN A 73 13.86 0.89 6.26
N TRP A 74 13.70 0.22 5.11
CA TRP A 74 12.63 0.51 4.16
C TRP A 74 11.24 0.47 4.81
N PHE A 75 11.02 -0.51 5.71
CA PHE A 75 9.74 -0.62 6.41
C PHE A 75 9.31 0.66 7.13
N ARG A 76 10.24 1.55 7.49
CA ARG A 76 9.93 2.84 8.12
C ARG A 76 9.39 3.87 7.13
N SER A 77 9.72 3.71 5.86
CA SER A 77 9.40 4.66 4.78
C SER A 77 8.16 4.28 3.98
N LEU A 78 7.54 3.15 4.26
CA LEU A 78 6.38 2.67 3.50
C LEU A 78 5.22 2.24 4.39
N ALA A 79 4.02 2.27 3.82
CA ALA A 79 2.86 1.58 4.36
C ALA A 79 2.24 0.71 3.26
N LEU A 80 1.70 -0.43 3.65
CA LEU A 80 1.21 -1.47 2.76
C LEU A 80 -0.21 -1.87 3.17
N ALA A 81 -1.14 -1.89 2.21
CA ALA A 81 -2.43 -2.53 2.37
C ALA A 81 -2.64 -3.56 1.26
N THR A 82 -2.89 -4.81 1.64
CA THR A 82 -3.16 -5.91 0.72
C THR A 82 -4.36 -6.73 1.22
N PRO A 83 -5.07 -7.47 0.33
CA PRO A 83 -6.15 -8.34 0.75
C PRO A 83 -5.70 -9.41 1.77
N TYR A 84 -4.45 -9.89 1.61
CA TYR A 84 -3.89 -10.97 2.41
C TYR A 84 -3.24 -10.53 3.73
N LEU A 85 -3.18 -9.23 4.00
CA LEU A 85 -2.73 -8.72 5.29
C LEU A 85 -3.80 -9.04 6.33
N GLU A 86 -3.47 -9.83 7.35
CA GLU A 86 -4.36 -10.14 8.45
C GLU A 86 -4.24 -9.08 9.55
N LEU A 87 -5.38 -8.73 10.13
CA LEU A 87 -5.45 -7.89 11.32
C LEU A 87 -5.52 -8.81 12.55
N PRO A 88 -4.93 -8.41 13.70
CA PRO A 88 -5.05 -9.21 14.94
C PRO A 88 -6.54 -9.31 15.34
N GLU A 89 -7.11 -10.49 15.22
CA GLU A 89 -8.56 -10.70 15.35
C GLU A 89 -9.08 -10.55 16.78
N GLU A 90 -8.22 -10.79 17.77
CA GLU A 90 -8.53 -10.67 19.20
C GLU A 90 -8.54 -9.21 19.67
N PHE A 91 -7.89 -8.30 18.95
CA PHE A 91 -7.83 -6.89 19.32
C PHE A 91 -9.13 -6.17 18.95
N THR A 92 -9.52 -5.21 19.76
CA THR A 92 -10.53 -4.23 19.39
C THR A 92 -9.98 -3.26 18.33
N LEU A 93 -10.87 -2.58 17.62
CA LEU A 93 -10.46 -1.56 16.65
C LEU A 93 -9.58 -0.47 17.28
N SER A 94 -9.91 -0.02 18.48
CA SER A 94 -9.11 0.97 19.20
C SER A 94 -7.71 0.45 19.53
N GLU A 95 -7.58 -0.81 19.92
CA GLU A 95 -6.29 -1.44 20.20
C GLU A 95 -5.46 -1.59 18.94
N VAL A 96 -6.05 -2.02 17.83
CA VAL A 96 -5.35 -2.12 16.53
C VAL A 96 -4.78 -0.77 16.10
N LEU A 97 -5.60 0.29 16.14
CA LEU A 97 -5.15 1.64 15.79
C LEU A 97 -4.04 2.12 16.74
N SER A 98 -4.25 1.96 18.04
CA SER A 98 -3.28 2.39 19.06
C SER A 98 -1.95 1.64 18.94
N PHE A 99 -2.00 0.33 18.70
CA PHE A 99 -0.82 -0.51 18.49
C PHE A 99 -0.05 -0.10 17.24
N HIS A 100 -0.74 0.05 16.11
CA HIS A 100 -0.12 0.41 14.85
C HIS A 100 0.61 1.77 14.94
N PHE A 101 -0.04 2.77 15.53
CA PHE A 101 0.51 4.13 15.62
C PHE A 101 1.60 4.30 16.69
N GLN A 102 1.95 3.25 17.45
CA GLN A 102 3.20 3.20 18.21
C GLN A 102 4.43 3.02 17.30
N PHE A 103 4.28 2.34 16.16
CA PHE A 103 5.36 2.06 15.22
C PHE A 103 5.38 3.04 14.04
N LYS A 104 4.23 3.55 13.64
CA LYS A 104 4.06 4.51 12.55
C LYS A 104 3.41 5.78 13.11
N LYS A 105 4.05 6.92 12.90
CA LYS A 105 3.42 8.18 13.30
C LYS A 105 2.11 8.39 12.53
N PRO A 106 1.04 8.87 13.18
CA PRO A 106 -0.17 9.20 12.48
C PRO A 106 0.02 10.43 11.60
N LEU A 107 -0.45 10.35 10.36
CA LEU A 107 -0.39 11.43 9.38
C LEU A 107 -1.03 12.70 9.94
N GLN A 108 -0.33 13.85 9.82
CA GLN A 108 -0.78 15.16 10.32
C GLN A 108 -1.08 15.15 11.84
N LYS A 109 -0.46 14.24 12.60
CA LYS A 109 -0.67 14.09 14.06
C LYS A 109 -2.14 13.84 14.45
N ARG A 110 -2.92 13.22 13.56
CA ARG A 110 -4.33 12.89 13.84
C ARG A 110 -4.47 11.99 15.05
N SER A 111 -5.48 12.26 15.83
CA SER A 111 -5.87 11.39 16.94
C SER A 111 -6.56 10.11 16.42
N THR A 112 -6.52 9.06 17.22
CA THR A 112 -7.27 7.83 16.93
C THR A 112 -8.78 8.10 16.78
N GLY A 113 -9.33 9.07 17.52
CA GLY A 113 -10.73 9.48 17.43
C GLY A 113 -11.08 10.04 16.04
N GLU A 114 -10.27 10.97 15.52
CA GLU A 114 -10.47 11.52 14.17
C GLU A 114 -10.35 10.45 13.08
N ILE A 115 -9.43 9.50 13.22
CA ILE A 115 -9.30 8.38 12.28
C ILE A 115 -10.55 7.48 12.34
N LEU A 116 -11.07 7.18 13.52
CA LEU A 116 -12.31 6.41 13.68
C LEU A 116 -13.50 7.09 13.03
N GLU A 117 -13.63 8.41 13.16
CA GLU A 117 -14.66 9.22 12.51
C GLU A 117 -14.58 9.13 10.99
N ILE A 118 -13.39 9.32 10.42
CA ILE A 118 -13.16 9.20 8.97
C ILE A 118 -13.47 7.79 8.47
N LEU A 119 -13.21 6.77 9.27
CA LEU A 119 -13.56 5.38 8.98
C LEU A 119 -15.08 5.14 9.00
N GLY A 120 -15.86 5.97 9.73
CA GLY A 120 -17.26 5.74 10.02
C GLY A 120 -17.47 4.51 10.93
N LEU A 121 -16.50 4.22 11.79
CA LEU A 121 -16.49 3.02 12.64
C LEU A 121 -16.46 3.33 14.15
N GLU A 122 -16.77 4.56 14.58
CA GLU A 122 -16.69 5.01 15.97
C GLU A 122 -17.54 4.12 16.90
N LYS A 123 -18.73 3.73 16.45
CA LYS A 123 -19.65 2.86 17.19
C LYS A 123 -19.09 1.44 17.38
N HIS A 124 -18.06 1.09 16.64
CA HIS A 124 -17.41 -0.23 16.64
C HIS A 124 -16.04 -0.23 17.31
N LYS A 125 -15.59 0.89 17.88
CA LYS A 125 -14.25 1.06 18.44
C LYS A 125 -13.85 0.00 19.48
N SER A 126 -14.81 -0.50 20.25
CA SER A 126 -14.63 -1.52 21.30
C SER A 126 -14.95 -2.94 20.84
N LYS A 127 -15.30 -3.14 19.58
CA LYS A 127 -15.53 -4.48 19.01
C LYS A 127 -14.22 -5.12 18.58
N ALA A 128 -14.08 -6.42 18.84
CA ALA A 128 -12.96 -7.20 18.32
C ALA A 128 -13.02 -7.29 16.79
N ILE A 129 -11.84 -7.29 16.16
CA ILE A 129 -11.70 -7.38 14.70
C ILE A 129 -12.33 -8.66 14.13
N SER A 130 -12.33 -9.76 14.89
CA SER A 130 -13.03 -11.00 14.53
C SER A 130 -14.50 -10.83 14.23
N GLN A 131 -15.16 -9.80 14.80
CA GLN A 131 -16.59 -9.48 14.60
C GLN A 131 -16.84 -8.54 13.42
N PHE A 132 -15.80 -8.14 12.68
CA PHE A 132 -15.91 -7.22 11.56
C PHE A 132 -16.24 -7.95 10.27
N SER A 133 -17.09 -7.33 9.44
CA SER A 133 -17.26 -7.80 8.06
C SER A 133 -15.97 -7.62 7.25
N SER A 134 -15.86 -8.33 6.13
CA SER A 134 -14.71 -8.19 5.22
C SER A 134 -14.51 -6.74 4.77
N GLY A 135 -15.58 -6.02 4.47
CA GLY A 135 -15.52 -4.59 4.10
C GLY A 135 -15.05 -3.70 5.25
N MET A 136 -15.47 -3.96 6.50
CA MET A 136 -14.96 -3.24 7.67
C MET A 136 -13.48 -3.52 7.89
N LYS A 137 -13.04 -4.78 7.78
CA LYS A 137 -11.62 -5.14 7.86
C LYS A 137 -10.80 -4.45 6.78
N GLN A 138 -11.33 -4.36 5.56
CA GLN A 138 -10.66 -3.67 4.46
C GLN A 138 -10.53 -2.16 4.72
N ARG A 139 -11.57 -1.50 5.22
CA ARG A 139 -11.50 -0.09 5.65
C ARG A 139 -10.42 0.13 6.70
N VAL A 140 -10.29 -0.76 7.69
CA VAL A 140 -9.23 -0.67 8.71
C VAL A 140 -7.85 -0.80 8.09
N LYS A 141 -7.61 -1.79 7.21
CA LYS A 141 -6.33 -1.97 6.51
C LYS A 141 -5.92 -0.72 5.73
N LEU A 142 -6.85 -0.15 4.97
CA LEU A 142 -6.63 1.08 4.21
C LEU A 142 -6.32 2.26 5.13
N ALA A 143 -7.05 2.40 6.23
CA ALA A 143 -6.80 3.47 7.19
C ALA A 143 -5.41 3.37 7.83
N LEU A 144 -5.00 2.18 8.27
CA LEU A 144 -3.66 1.96 8.82
C LEU A 144 -2.57 2.36 7.81
N ALA A 145 -2.75 2.05 6.52
CA ALA A 145 -1.80 2.43 5.49
C ALA A 145 -1.84 3.94 5.17
N ILE A 146 -3.02 4.48 4.88
CA ILE A 146 -3.19 5.87 4.42
C ILE A 146 -2.85 6.87 5.53
N PHE A 147 -3.25 6.60 6.77
CA PHE A 147 -2.97 7.49 7.91
C PHE A 147 -1.60 7.28 8.55
N SER A 148 -0.75 6.41 8.03
CA SER A 148 0.67 6.36 8.40
C SER A 148 1.45 7.50 7.75
N GLU A 149 2.24 8.25 8.52
CA GLU A 149 3.11 9.33 8.02
C GLU A 149 4.36 8.75 7.37
N VAL A 150 4.22 8.28 6.13
CA VAL A 150 5.29 7.66 5.34
C VAL A 150 5.30 8.21 3.91
N PRO A 151 6.45 8.29 3.24
CA PRO A 151 6.55 8.82 1.88
C PRO A 151 6.03 7.86 0.79
N LEU A 152 5.92 6.55 1.07
CA LEU A 152 5.49 5.53 0.11
C LEU A 152 4.25 4.79 0.60
N LEU A 153 3.24 4.75 -0.25
CA LEU A 153 2.01 3.98 -0.04
C LEU A 153 1.91 2.89 -1.11
N LEU A 154 1.82 1.65 -0.69
CA LEU A 154 1.68 0.47 -1.53
C LEU A 154 0.30 -0.16 -1.30
N LEU A 155 -0.52 -0.22 -2.36
CA LEU A 155 -1.89 -0.72 -2.29
C LEU A 155 -2.09 -1.87 -3.28
N ASP A 156 -2.58 -3.00 -2.80
CA ASP A 156 -2.91 -4.17 -3.62
C ASP A 156 -4.41 -4.39 -3.56
N GLU A 157 -5.09 -4.25 -4.70
CA GLU A 157 -6.54 -4.37 -4.83
C GLU A 157 -7.32 -3.64 -3.70
N PRO A 158 -7.12 -2.33 -3.55
CA PRO A 158 -7.55 -1.61 -2.35
C PRO A 158 -9.06 -1.64 -2.10
N THR A 159 -9.89 -1.77 -3.13
CA THR A 159 -11.35 -1.76 -2.95
C THR A 159 -11.98 -3.16 -2.86
N THR A 160 -11.15 -4.21 -2.79
CA THR A 160 -11.65 -5.57 -2.56
C THR A 160 -12.54 -5.61 -1.32
N ASN A 161 -13.72 -6.23 -1.44
CA ASN A 161 -14.77 -6.30 -0.41
C ASN A 161 -15.45 -4.96 -0.05
N LEU A 162 -15.18 -3.87 -0.73
CA LEU A 162 -15.91 -2.62 -0.54
C LEU A 162 -17.13 -2.54 -1.44
N ASP A 163 -18.22 -2.00 -0.92
CA ASP A 163 -19.39 -1.60 -1.69
C ASP A 163 -19.13 -0.29 -2.46
N LYS A 164 -20.10 0.17 -3.24
CA LYS A 164 -19.96 1.42 -4.02
C LYS A 164 -19.62 2.63 -3.14
N GLN A 165 -20.20 2.73 -1.95
CA GLN A 165 -19.91 3.83 -1.02
C GLN A 165 -18.48 3.71 -0.48
N GLY A 166 -18.03 2.48 -0.19
CA GLY A 166 -16.67 2.20 0.22
C GLY A 166 -15.63 2.56 -0.85
N VAL A 167 -15.95 2.32 -2.14
CA VAL A 167 -15.08 2.76 -3.25
C VAL A 167 -14.98 4.28 -3.31
N THR A 168 -16.09 5.00 -3.22
CA THR A 168 -16.08 6.47 -3.19
C THR A 168 -15.25 6.98 -2.00
N TRP A 169 -15.50 6.44 -0.81
CA TRP A 169 -14.73 6.76 0.39
C TRP A 169 -13.21 6.54 0.19
N TYR A 170 -12.81 5.43 -0.43
CA TYR A 170 -11.39 5.17 -0.76
C TYR A 170 -10.80 6.26 -1.66
N LEU A 171 -11.51 6.64 -2.74
CA LEU A 171 -11.05 7.67 -3.67
C LEU A 171 -10.90 9.03 -2.98
N ASP A 172 -11.85 9.41 -2.13
CA ASP A 172 -11.79 10.64 -1.35
C ASP A 172 -10.56 10.65 -0.42
N LEU A 173 -10.26 9.53 0.24
CA LEU A 173 -9.07 9.40 1.08
C LEU A 173 -7.77 9.54 0.29
N ILE A 174 -7.66 8.87 -0.86
CA ILE A 174 -6.48 8.99 -1.71
C ILE A 174 -6.29 10.43 -2.15
N GLN A 175 -7.32 11.07 -2.67
CA GLN A 175 -7.24 12.45 -3.12
C GLN A 175 -6.83 13.42 -1.99
N GLN A 176 -7.35 13.21 -0.79
CA GLN A 176 -7.13 14.12 0.33
C GLN A 176 -5.78 13.91 1.04
N PHE A 177 -5.31 12.67 1.14
CA PHE A 177 -4.22 12.33 2.06
C PHE A 177 -2.92 11.86 1.38
N THR A 178 -2.86 11.81 0.04
CA THR A 178 -1.65 11.33 -0.65
C THR A 178 -0.91 12.31 -1.56
N PRO A 179 -1.28 13.62 -1.70
CA PRO A 179 -0.70 14.51 -2.73
C PRO A 179 0.83 14.65 -2.69
N ASN A 180 1.47 14.40 -1.55
CA ASN A 180 2.93 14.52 -1.37
C ASN A 180 3.59 13.17 -1.08
N ARG A 181 3.04 12.09 -1.60
CA ARG A 181 3.51 10.72 -1.38
C ARG A 181 3.68 10.02 -2.73
N ILE A 182 4.54 9.03 -2.77
CA ILE A 182 4.52 8.06 -3.87
C ILE A 182 3.38 7.08 -3.57
N VAL A 183 2.50 6.87 -4.55
CA VAL A 183 1.39 5.91 -4.43
C VAL A 183 1.54 4.86 -5.54
N VAL A 184 1.68 3.61 -5.16
CA VAL A 184 1.73 2.46 -6.08
C VAL A 184 0.49 1.61 -5.85
N ILE A 185 -0.32 1.44 -6.90
CA ILE A 185 -1.55 0.65 -6.85
C ILE A 185 -1.42 -0.53 -7.78
N CYS A 186 -1.57 -1.73 -7.25
CA CYS A 186 -1.70 -2.97 -8.02
C CYS A 186 -3.18 -3.31 -8.15
N SER A 187 -3.73 -3.26 -9.36
CA SER A 187 -5.15 -3.54 -9.58
C SER A 187 -5.49 -3.88 -11.02
N ASN A 188 -6.62 -4.56 -11.19
CA ASN A 188 -7.28 -4.76 -12.49
C ASN A 188 -8.52 -3.89 -12.66
N ASP A 189 -8.95 -3.21 -11.62
CA ASP A 189 -10.14 -2.38 -11.64
C ASP A 189 -9.76 -0.91 -11.89
N PRO A 190 -10.10 -0.35 -13.07
CA PRO A 190 -9.80 1.04 -13.38
C PRO A 190 -10.28 2.04 -12.33
N ARG A 191 -11.39 1.75 -11.64
CA ARG A 191 -11.94 2.62 -10.60
C ARG A 191 -10.95 2.85 -9.45
N GLU A 192 -10.03 1.93 -9.22
CA GLU A 192 -9.03 2.03 -8.14
C GLU A 192 -7.86 2.94 -8.48
N TYR A 193 -7.58 3.17 -9.79
CA TYR A 193 -6.35 3.80 -10.23
C TYR A 193 -6.50 4.78 -11.41
N ASP A 194 -7.72 5.13 -11.85
CA ASP A 194 -7.88 6.05 -12.98
C ASP A 194 -7.27 7.43 -12.75
N PHE A 195 -7.05 7.81 -11.50
CA PHE A 195 -6.34 9.02 -11.12
C PHE A 195 -4.81 8.90 -11.23
N CYS A 196 -4.26 7.70 -11.45
CA CYS A 196 -2.81 7.52 -11.55
C CYS A 196 -2.28 8.11 -12.87
N GLU A 197 -1.22 8.91 -12.75
CA GLU A 197 -0.57 9.55 -13.89
C GLU A 197 0.24 8.56 -14.73
N LYS A 198 0.81 7.54 -14.07
CA LYS A 198 1.63 6.50 -14.71
C LYS A 198 0.90 5.17 -14.66
N LYS A 199 1.05 4.36 -15.72
CA LYS A 199 0.51 3.00 -15.78
C LYS A 199 1.54 2.05 -16.39
N ILE A 200 1.72 0.89 -15.77
CA ILE A 200 2.59 -0.19 -16.25
C ILE A 200 1.77 -1.47 -16.32
N ALA A 201 1.73 -2.10 -17.49
CA ALA A 201 1.21 -3.46 -17.64
C ALA A 201 2.33 -4.45 -17.29
N LEU A 202 2.15 -5.25 -16.24
CA LEU A 202 3.21 -6.18 -15.80
C LEU A 202 3.46 -7.30 -16.82
N GLU A 203 2.49 -7.56 -17.69
CA GLU A 203 2.61 -8.51 -18.81
C GLU A 203 3.71 -8.12 -19.82
N ASP A 204 4.02 -6.83 -19.95
CA ASP A 204 5.08 -6.33 -20.84
C ASP A 204 6.50 -6.73 -20.36
N PHE A 205 6.61 -7.24 -19.13
CA PHE A 205 7.87 -7.64 -18.49
C PHE A 205 7.99 -9.16 -18.25
N LYS A 206 7.31 -9.98 -19.01
CA LYS A 206 7.33 -11.45 -18.90
C LYS A 206 8.58 -12.11 -19.51
#